data_8be273b0d0b866ca37cfaffd3995bf38
#
_entry.id   8be273b0d0b866ca37cfaffd3995bf38
#
_cell.length_a   1.000
_cell.length_b   1.000
_cell.length_c   1.000
_cell.angle_alpha   90.00
_cell.angle_beta   90.00
_cell.angle_gamma   90.00
#
_symmetry.space_group_name_H-M   'P 1'
#
loop_
_entity.id
_entity.type
_entity.pdbx_description
1 polymer ?
#
loop_
_entity_poly.entity_id
_entity_poly.type
_entity_poly.pdbx_seq_one_letter_code
_entity_poly.pdbx_strand_id
1 'polypeptide(L)'
;KATTPHNDDPEHASRPFDLRRSGFVLGEGAAMFVLEDMDHALARGAPVHGEIAGYASRCNAFHMTGLRPDGREMAEAIRVALDEARMPGERVDYINAHGSGTKQNDRHETAAFKKSLGDHAYRVPVSSIKSMVGHSLGAIGSIEIAASLLAVEQGVVPPTANLREPDPECDLDYVPLEARERRSDVALTVG
;
A
#
# COMPACT_ATOMS: atom_id res chain seq x y z
N LYS A 1 -6.62 -20.48 -5.36
CA LYS A 1 -6.73 -19.54 -6.48
C LYS A 1 -6.65 -18.13 -5.90
N ALA A 2 -5.85 -17.26 -6.51
CA ALA A 2 -5.61 -15.92 -5.98
C ALA A 2 -6.59 -14.87 -6.57
N THR A 3 -7.13 -15.14 -7.78
CA THR A 3 -8.12 -14.26 -8.43
C THR A 3 -9.52 -14.48 -7.88
N THR A 4 -10.32 -13.41 -7.81
CA THR A 4 -11.73 -13.50 -7.43
C THR A 4 -12.55 -14.28 -8.46
N PRO A 5 -13.56 -15.08 -8.04
CA PRO A 5 -14.50 -15.72 -8.94
C PRO A 5 -15.72 -14.85 -9.29
N HIS A 6 -15.86 -13.65 -8.69
CA HIS A 6 -17.04 -12.80 -8.84
C HIS A 6 -17.02 -12.02 -10.16
N ASN A 7 -17.43 -12.68 -11.25
CA ASN A 7 -17.57 -12.08 -12.56
C ASN A 7 -18.99 -11.53 -12.82
N ASP A 8 -19.93 -11.82 -11.95
CA ASP A 8 -21.33 -11.39 -11.96
C ASP A 8 -21.53 -9.98 -11.39
N ASP A 9 -20.56 -9.49 -10.60
CA ASP A 9 -20.54 -8.14 -10.03
C ASP A 9 -19.12 -7.54 -10.15
N PRO A 10 -18.68 -7.20 -11.37
CA PRO A 10 -17.30 -6.75 -11.61
C PRO A 10 -16.98 -5.41 -10.94
N GLU A 11 -17.95 -4.52 -10.79
CA GLU A 11 -17.76 -3.20 -10.18
C GLU A 11 -17.36 -3.29 -8.71
N HIS A 12 -17.82 -4.35 -8.00
CA HIS A 12 -17.53 -4.55 -6.59
C HIS A 12 -16.63 -5.75 -6.32
N ALA A 13 -16.04 -6.35 -7.35
CA ALA A 13 -15.22 -7.55 -7.20
C ALA A 13 -13.89 -7.28 -6.49
N SER A 14 -13.24 -6.14 -6.76
CA SER A 14 -12.00 -5.72 -6.07
C SER A 14 -12.34 -5.02 -4.76
N ARG A 15 -12.20 -5.75 -3.65
CA ARG A 15 -12.60 -5.27 -2.30
C ARG A 15 -11.56 -5.62 -1.22
N PRO A 16 -10.35 -5.02 -1.27
CA PRO A 16 -9.34 -5.25 -0.25
C PRO A 16 -9.88 -4.96 1.17
N PHE A 17 -9.44 -5.75 2.15
CA PHE A 17 -9.78 -5.64 3.57
C PHE A 17 -11.27 -5.86 3.93
N ASP A 18 -12.14 -6.04 2.93
CA ASP A 18 -13.55 -6.36 3.14
C ASP A 18 -13.72 -7.82 3.60
N LEU A 19 -14.66 -8.08 4.49
CA LEU A 19 -14.96 -9.43 5.01
C LEU A 19 -15.31 -10.42 3.90
N ARG A 20 -15.96 -9.94 2.84
CA ARG A 20 -16.42 -10.74 1.68
C ARG A 20 -15.42 -10.83 0.55
N ARG A 21 -14.19 -10.29 0.72
CA ARG A 21 -13.15 -10.39 -0.31
C ARG A 21 -12.83 -11.85 -0.64
N SER A 22 -12.54 -12.13 -1.88
CA SER A 22 -12.38 -13.51 -2.39
C SER A 22 -11.18 -13.68 -3.33
N GLY A 23 -10.35 -12.66 -3.46
CA GLY A 23 -9.19 -12.64 -4.35
C GLY A 23 -9.04 -11.30 -5.06
N PHE A 24 -7.98 -11.14 -5.82
CA PHE A 24 -7.73 -9.93 -6.57
C PHE A 24 -8.44 -9.91 -7.92
N VAL A 25 -8.68 -8.72 -8.45
CA VAL A 25 -9.09 -8.47 -9.83
C VAL A 25 -7.84 -8.11 -10.63
N LEU A 26 -7.66 -8.73 -11.80
CA LEU A 26 -6.56 -8.41 -12.70
C LEU A 26 -6.76 -7.01 -13.29
N GLY A 27 -5.75 -6.16 -13.21
CA GLY A 27 -5.75 -4.81 -13.77
C GLY A 27 -4.68 -4.64 -14.84
N GLU A 28 -4.76 -3.56 -15.58
CA GLU A 28 -3.77 -3.13 -16.57
C GLU A 28 -3.23 -1.75 -16.21
N GLY A 29 -1.98 -1.49 -16.54
CA GLY A 29 -1.38 -0.18 -16.38
C GLY A 29 0.13 -0.22 -16.41
N ALA A 30 0.72 0.96 -16.50
CA ALA A 30 2.16 1.18 -16.40
C ALA A 30 2.43 2.58 -15.83
N ALA A 31 3.53 2.71 -15.10
CA ALA A 31 4.07 3.99 -14.71
C ALA A 31 5.58 3.99 -14.93
N MET A 32 6.13 5.15 -15.28
CA MET A 32 7.55 5.33 -15.53
C MET A 32 8.03 6.58 -14.80
N PHE A 33 9.19 6.49 -14.17
CA PHE A 33 9.81 7.57 -13.41
C PHE A 33 11.20 7.88 -13.95
N VAL A 34 11.56 9.15 -13.92
CA VAL A 34 12.94 9.59 -14.05
C VAL A 34 13.49 9.76 -12.63
N LEU A 35 14.45 8.94 -12.27
CA LEU A 35 15.15 9.03 -10.98
C LEU A 35 16.46 9.81 -11.20
N GLU A 36 16.68 10.79 -10.34
CA GLU A 36 17.84 11.67 -10.39
C GLU A 36 18.41 11.87 -8.99
N ASP A 37 19.71 12.14 -8.92
CA ASP A 37 20.30 12.70 -7.72
C ASP A 37 19.66 14.05 -7.37
N MET A 38 19.33 14.27 -6.10
CA MET A 38 18.60 15.45 -5.66
C MET A 38 19.35 16.74 -5.98
N ASP A 39 20.67 16.78 -5.71
CA ASP A 39 21.47 17.99 -5.97
C ASP A 39 21.55 18.29 -7.46
N HIS A 40 21.62 17.25 -8.30
CA HIS A 40 21.59 17.40 -9.75
C HIS A 40 20.24 17.93 -10.26
N ALA A 41 19.14 17.37 -9.77
CA ALA A 41 17.79 17.82 -10.13
C ALA A 41 17.57 19.31 -9.77
N LEU A 42 17.95 19.68 -8.54
CA LEU A 42 17.83 21.07 -8.05
C LEU A 42 18.73 22.02 -8.84
N ALA A 43 19.98 21.63 -9.15
CA ALA A 43 20.93 22.47 -9.90
C ALA A 43 20.44 22.83 -11.32
N ARG A 44 19.67 21.94 -11.97
CA ARG A 44 19.07 22.22 -13.28
C ARG A 44 17.64 22.78 -13.23
N GLY A 45 17.09 23.01 -12.04
CA GLY A 45 15.75 23.55 -11.85
C GLY A 45 14.62 22.57 -12.22
N ALA A 46 14.86 21.24 -12.06
CA ALA A 46 13.83 20.25 -12.32
C ALA A 46 12.70 20.31 -11.29
N PRO A 47 11.44 20.07 -11.69
CA PRO A 47 10.39 19.79 -10.71
C PRO A 47 10.67 18.46 -10.01
N VAL A 48 10.68 18.47 -8.68
CA VAL A 48 10.84 17.27 -7.85
C VAL A 48 9.48 16.93 -7.27
N HIS A 49 8.93 15.79 -7.66
CA HIS A 49 7.61 15.32 -7.18
C HIS A 49 7.70 14.60 -5.82
N GLY A 50 8.87 14.09 -5.47
CA GLY A 50 9.13 13.43 -4.20
C GLY A 50 10.51 12.83 -4.14
N GLU A 51 10.86 12.29 -3.00
CA GLU A 51 12.12 11.61 -2.72
C GLU A 51 11.86 10.16 -2.32
N ILE A 52 12.63 9.23 -2.87
CA ILE A 52 12.69 7.85 -2.37
C ILE A 52 13.68 7.85 -1.20
N ALA A 53 13.16 8.00 0.00
CA ALA A 53 13.96 8.15 1.20
C ALA A 53 14.53 6.82 1.73
N GLY A 54 13.85 5.70 1.47
CA GLY A 54 14.31 4.39 1.90
C GLY A 54 13.62 3.25 1.16
N TYR A 55 14.29 2.12 1.09
CA TYR A 55 13.81 0.91 0.41
C TYR A 55 14.29 -0.34 1.12
N ALA A 56 13.46 -1.37 1.16
CA ALA A 56 13.87 -2.69 1.62
C ALA A 56 13.08 -3.80 0.93
N SER A 57 13.72 -4.94 0.78
CA SER A 57 13.09 -6.17 0.31
C SER A 57 13.44 -7.32 1.23
N ARG A 58 12.48 -8.20 1.50
CA ARG A 58 12.64 -9.41 2.30
C ARG A 58 11.95 -10.59 1.63
N CYS A 59 12.54 -11.75 1.78
CA CYS A 59 11.91 -13.01 1.36
C CYS A 59 11.36 -13.72 2.58
N ASN A 60 10.10 -14.19 2.51
CA ASN A 60 9.51 -14.93 3.63
C ASN A 60 10.08 -16.36 3.78
N ALA A 61 10.63 -16.94 2.70
CA ALA A 61 11.22 -18.27 2.66
C ALA A 61 10.37 -19.37 3.36
N PHE A 62 9.05 -19.16 3.38
CA PHE A 62 8.09 -20.00 4.10
C PHE A 62 7.36 -20.97 3.16
N HIS A 63 6.84 -20.44 2.05
CA HIS A 63 6.11 -21.19 1.04
C HIS A 63 6.18 -20.42 -0.28
N MET A 64 6.11 -21.11 -1.43
CA MET A 64 6.26 -20.43 -2.73
C MET A 64 5.14 -19.43 -3.07
N THR A 65 3.95 -19.55 -2.46
CA THR A 65 2.83 -18.63 -2.65
C THR A 65 2.12 -18.26 -1.34
N GLY A 66 2.48 -18.88 -0.23
CA GLY A 66 1.86 -18.65 1.07
C GLY A 66 2.64 -17.64 1.90
N LEU A 67 1.92 -16.81 2.65
CA LEU A 67 2.48 -15.82 3.57
C LEU A 67 2.38 -16.32 5.01
N ARG A 68 3.32 -15.94 5.85
CA ARG A 68 3.24 -16.18 7.29
C ARG A 68 2.17 -15.29 7.90
N PRO A 69 1.26 -15.85 8.72
CA PRO A 69 0.16 -15.04 9.29
C PRO A 69 0.63 -13.88 10.16
N ASP A 70 1.83 -13.99 10.74
CA ASP A 70 2.36 -13.01 11.69
C ASP A 70 2.99 -11.76 11.05
N GLY A 71 3.07 -11.65 9.74
CA GLY A 71 3.56 -10.47 9.02
C GLY A 71 5.02 -10.11 9.26
N ARG A 72 5.84 -11.04 9.80
CA ARG A 72 7.18 -10.74 10.31
C ARG A 72 8.12 -10.20 9.23
N GLU A 73 8.17 -10.81 8.08
CA GLU A 73 9.11 -10.45 7.02
C GLU A 73 8.77 -9.09 6.40
N MET A 74 7.48 -8.81 6.21
CA MET A 74 7.02 -7.49 5.76
C MET A 74 7.26 -6.41 6.84
N ALA A 75 7.00 -6.71 8.11
CA ALA A 75 7.31 -5.79 9.21
C ALA A 75 8.80 -5.46 9.29
N GLU A 76 9.65 -6.44 9.01
CA GLU A 76 11.10 -6.23 8.95
C GLU A 76 11.50 -5.38 7.74
N ALA A 77 10.90 -5.62 6.55
CA ALA A 77 11.12 -4.78 5.39
C ALA A 77 10.75 -3.31 5.68
N ILE A 78 9.57 -3.08 6.29
CA ILE A 78 9.12 -1.73 6.66
C ILE A 78 10.12 -1.07 7.61
N ARG A 79 10.57 -1.77 8.67
CA ARG A 79 11.54 -1.20 9.61
C ARG A 79 12.86 -0.83 8.94
N VAL A 80 13.38 -1.72 8.09
CA VAL A 80 14.65 -1.44 7.40
C VAL A 80 14.52 -0.28 6.42
N ALA A 81 13.38 -0.15 5.70
CA ALA A 81 13.15 1.00 4.84
C ALA A 81 13.06 2.32 5.64
N LEU A 82 12.42 2.30 6.81
CA LEU A 82 12.37 3.46 7.71
C LEU A 82 13.74 3.79 8.32
N ASP A 83 14.52 2.78 8.69
CA ASP A 83 15.89 2.96 9.19
C ASP A 83 16.80 3.58 8.11
N GLU A 84 16.69 3.12 6.87
CA GLU A 84 17.41 3.70 5.72
C GLU A 84 17.00 5.16 5.48
N ALA A 85 15.70 5.45 5.57
CA ALA A 85 15.15 6.80 5.52
C ALA A 85 15.53 7.67 6.75
N ARG A 86 16.09 7.08 7.80
CA ARG A 86 16.34 7.73 9.11
C ARG A 86 15.07 8.36 9.70
N MET A 87 13.93 7.70 9.52
CA MET A 87 12.63 8.17 9.98
C MET A 87 12.04 7.21 11.02
N PRO A 88 11.52 7.71 12.14
CA PRO A 88 10.74 6.89 13.04
C PRO A 88 9.36 6.58 12.43
N GLY A 89 8.77 5.44 12.81
CA GLY A 89 7.48 4.99 12.25
C GLY A 89 6.34 6.00 12.40
N GLU A 90 6.39 6.83 13.43
CA GLU A 90 5.40 7.88 13.71
C GLU A 90 5.37 9.01 12.66
N ARG A 91 6.39 9.09 11.80
CA ARG A 91 6.46 10.06 10.70
C ARG A 91 5.70 9.60 9.45
N VAL A 92 5.26 8.35 9.39
CA VAL A 92 4.45 7.86 8.28
C VAL A 92 3.05 8.46 8.38
N ASP A 93 2.65 9.26 7.40
CA ASP A 93 1.36 9.96 7.35
C ASP A 93 0.30 9.19 6.57
N TYR A 94 0.70 8.34 5.64
CA TYR A 94 -0.16 7.54 4.79
C TYR A 94 0.52 6.21 4.41
N ILE A 95 -0.26 5.13 4.32
CA ILE A 95 0.18 3.83 3.81
C ILE A 95 -0.63 3.45 2.57
N ASN A 96 0.07 3.31 1.45
CA ASN A 96 -0.47 2.62 0.28
C ASN A 96 -0.14 1.14 0.43
N ALA A 97 -1.15 0.37 0.79
CA ALA A 97 -1.03 -1.05 1.07
C ALA A 97 -1.01 -1.89 -0.21
N HIS A 98 -0.35 -3.03 -0.16
CA HIS A 98 -0.51 -4.03 -1.22
C HIS A 98 -1.99 -4.39 -1.40
N GLY A 99 -2.69 -4.71 -0.31
CA GLY A 99 -4.15 -4.85 -0.29
C GLY A 99 -4.71 -5.56 -1.51
N SER A 100 -4.31 -6.82 -1.73
CA SER A 100 -4.71 -7.57 -2.93
C SER A 100 -6.17 -8.01 -2.94
N GLY A 101 -6.86 -7.94 -1.81
CA GLY A 101 -8.20 -8.53 -1.67
C GLY A 101 -8.18 -10.05 -1.45
N THR A 102 -7.02 -10.64 -1.17
CA THR A 102 -6.95 -12.02 -0.72
C THR A 102 -7.01 -12.09 0.81
N LYS A 103 -7.73 -13.08 1.34
CA LYS A 103 -7.89 -13.21 2.80
C LYS A 103 -6.56 -13.31 3.54
N GLN A 104 -5.62 -14.06 2.97
CA GLN A 104 -4.32 -14.29 3.59
C GLN A 104 -3.45 -13.03 3.57
N ASN A 105 -3.35 -12.36 2.40
CA ASN A 105 -2.49 -11.18 2.27
C ASN A 105 -2.95 -10.03 3.18
N ASP A 106 -4.23 -9.69 3.14
CA ASP A 106 -4.74 -8.50 3.82
C ASP A 106 -4.59 -8.62 5.37
N ARG A 107 -4.74 -9.83 5.91
CA ARG A 107 -4.45 -10.11 7.32
C ARG A 107 -2.95 -10.06 7.64
N HIS A 108 -2.12 -10.61 6.75
CA HIS A 108 -0.67 -10.57 6.86
C HIS A 108 -0.16 -9.12 6.90
N GLU A 109 -0.64 -8.25 6.00
CA GLU A 109 -0.30 -6.84 5.99
C GLU A 109 -0.74 -6.12 7.25
N THR A 110 -1.98 -6.34 7.71
CA THR A 110 -2.49 -5.79 8.96
C THR A 110 -1.58 -6.13 10.13
N ALA A 111 -1.17 -7.40 10.23
CA ALA A 111 -0.22 -7.84 11.27
C ALA A 111 1.16 -7.18 11.12
N ALA A 112 1.63 -7.01 9.88
CA ALA A 112 2.90 -6.37 9.59
C ALA A 112 2.92 -4.89 9.99
N PHE A 113 1.87 -4.13 9.65
CA PHE A 113 1.75 -2.72 10.03
C PHE A 113 1.72 -2.54 11.54
N LYS A 114 0.93 -3.33 12.26
CA LYS A 114 0.91 -3.31 13.73
C LYS A 114 2.27 -3.63 14.33
N LYS A 115 2.97 -4.62 13.79
CA LYS A 115 4.28 -5.05 14.29
C LYS A 115 5.39 -4.04 14.02
N SER A 116 5.35 -3.34 12.88
CA SER A 116 6.37 -2.37 12.48
C SER A 116 6.14 -0.98 13.06
N LEU A 117 4.89 -0.52 13.17
CA LEU A 117 4.53 0.84 13.55
C LEU A 117 3.92 0.95 14.96
N GLY A 118 3.68 -0.18 15.64
CA GLY A 118 3.08 -0.18 16.98
C GLY A 118 1.72 0.52 17.02
N ASP A 119 1.49 1.33 18.04
CA ASP A 119 0.23 2.07 18.23
C ASP A 119 -0.03 3.10 17.11
N HIS A 120 0.99 3.50 16.38
CA HIS A 120 0.83 4.42 15.25
C HIS A 120 0.05 3.80 14.10
N ALA A 121 0.13 2.48 13.91
CA ALA A 121 -0.66 1.76 12.90
C ALA A 121 -2.17 2.02 12.99
N TYR A 122 -2.69 2.29 14.19
CA TYR A 122 -4.12 2.60 14.41
C TYR A 122 -4.50 4.06 14.13
N ARG A 123 -3.52 4.92 13.85
CA ARG A 123 -3.71 6.38 13.63
C ARG A 123 -3.40 6.82 12.21
N VAL A 124 -2.62 6.02 11.49
CA VAL A 124 -2.24 6.30 10.10
C VAL A 124 -3.30 5.74 9.15
N PRO A 125 -3.81 6.54 8.19
CA PRO A 125 -4.71 6.02 7.17
C PRO A 125 -3.97 5.05 6.25
N VAL A 126 -4.62 3.95 5.94
CA VAL A 126 -4.16 2.90 5.02
C VAL A 126 -5.16 2.80 3.88
N SER A 127 -4.74 2.67 2.65
CA SER A 127 -5.68 2.32 1.57
C SER A 127 -5.04 1.46 0.51
N SER A 128 -5.86 0.74 -0.25
CA SER A 128 -5.41 0.01 -1.43
C SER A 128 -6.08 0.54 -2.68
N ILE A 129 -5.30 1.15 -3.56
CA ILE A 129 -5.78 1.62 -4.86
C ILE A 129 -6.20 0.46 -5.79
N LYS A 130 -5.81 -0.78 -5.46
CA LYS A 130 -6.27 -1.96 -6.21
C LYS A 130 -7.78 -2.16 -6.15
N SER A 131 -8.45 -1.53 -5.19
CA SER A 131 -9.92 -1.45 -5.17
C SER A 131 -10.51 -0.74 -6.38
N MET A 132 -9.73 0.15 -7.02
CA MET A 132 -10.14 0.97 -8.17
C MET A 132 -9.48 0.52 -9.48
N VAL A 133 -8.18 0.18 -9.44
CA VAL A 133 -7.39 -0.11 -10.66
C VAL A 133 -7.10 -1.60 -10.87
N GLY A 134 -7.45 -2.45 -9.92
CA GLY A 134 -7.09 -3.85 -9.96
C GLY A 134 -5.60 -4.09 -9.67
N HIS A 135 -5.14 -5.31 -9.86
CA HIS A 135 -3.76 -5.73 -9.63
C HIS A 135 -3.06 -6.01 -10.96
N SER A 136 -2.20 -5.11 -11.39
CA SER A 136 -1.44 -5.22 -12.66
C SER A 136 -0.14 -6.02 -12.52
N LEU A 137 -0.01 -6.84 -11.46
CA LEU A 137 1.15 -7.71 -11.19
C LEU A 137 2.47 -6.93 -11.20
N GLY A 138 3.33 -7.15 -12.20
CA GLY A 138 4.66 -6.52 -12.25
C GLY A 138 4.66 -5.00 -12.37
N ALA A 139 3.57 -4.38 -12.83
CA ALA A 139 3.47 -2.92 -12.98
C ALA A 139 2.91 -2.21 -11.74
N ILE A 140 2.26 -2.95 -10.82
CA ILE A 140 1.50 -2.32 -9.74
C ILE A 140 2.36 -1.47 -8.80
N GLY A 141 3.58 -1.90 -8.48
CA GLY A 141 4.46 -1.14 -7.59
C GLY A 141 4.78 0.26 -8.11
N SER A 142 5.03 0.41 -9.42
CA SER A 142 5.23 1.74 -10.01
C SER A 142 3.95 2.58 -10.02
N ILE A 143 2.80 1.98 -10.26
CA ILE A 143 1.51 2.66 -10.18
C ILE A 143 1.21 3.12 -8.75
N GLU A 144 1.53 2.31 -7.76
CA GLU A 144 1.37 2.64 -6.34
C GLU A 144 2.28 3.77 -5.88
N ILE A 145 3.52 3.83 -6.37
CA ILE A 145 4.42 4.97 -6.15
C ILE A 145 3.81 6.24 -6.75
N ALA A 146 3.31 6.19 -8.00
CA ALA A 146 2.66 7.35 -8.62
C ALA A 146 1.44 7.83 -7.84
N ALA A 147 0.58 6.92 -7.40
CA ALA A 147 -0.59 7.25 -6.59
C ALA A 147 -0.20 7.84 -5.22
N SER A 148 0.87 7.33 -4.60
CA SER A 148 1.39 7.85 -3.33
C SER A 148 1.94 9.27 -3.47
N LEU A 149 2.70 9.54 -4.55
CA LEU A 149 3.19 10.89 -4.85
C LEU A 149 2.03 11.88 -5.09
N LEU A 150 1.03 11.48 -5.86
CA LEU A 150 -0.17 12.29 -6.09
C LEU A 150 -0.96 12.53 -4.80
N ALA A 151 -1.07 11.53 -3.93
CA ALA A 151 -1.73 11.68 -2.63
C ALA A 151 -1.03 12.72 -1.76
N VAL A 152 0.30 12.70 -1.72
CA VAL A 152 1.12 13.70 -1.00
C VAL A 152 0.98 15.08 -1.64
N GLU A 153 1.11 15.18 -2.96
CA GLU A 153 1.06 16.47 -3.69
C GLU A 153 -0.30 17.14 -3.56
N GLN A 154 -1.38 16.37 -3.64
CA GLN A 154 -2.75 16.90 -3.59
C GLN A 154 -3.32 16.98 -2.17
N GLY A 155 -2.67 16.40 -1.17
CA GLY A 155 -3.19 16.35 0.20
C GLY A 155 -4.47 15.52 0.32
N VAL A 156 -4.60 14.45 -0.48
CA VAL A 156 -5.79 13.59 -0.52
C VAL A 156 -5.37 12.13 -0.45
N VAL A 157 -5.83 11.42 0.56
CA VAL A 157 -5.65 9.97 0.68
C VAL A 157 -6.74 9.28 -0.13
N PRO A 158 -6.37 8.44 -1.13
CA PRO A 158 -7.34 7.70 -1.93
C PRO A 158 -8.06 6.64 -1.09
N PRO A 159 -9.31 6.27 -1.45
CA PRO A 159 -10.08 5.30 -0.69
C PRO A 159 -9.69 3.87 -1.02
N THR A 160 -10.10 2.94 -0.13
CA THR A 160 -10.38 1.54 -0.49
C THR A 160 -11.83 1.47 -0.94
N ALA A 161 -12.07 1.60 -2.26
CA ALA A 161 -13.36 1.98 -2.85
C ALA A 161 -14.51 1.00 -2.55
N ASN A 162 -14.25 -0.29 -2.43
CA ASN A 162 -15.28 -1.33 -2.24
C ASN A 162 -15.27 -1.93 -0.82
N LEU A 163 -14.61 -1.27 0.12
CA LEU A 163 -14.60 -1.68 1.52
C LEU A 163 -15.92 -1.24 2.21
N ARG A 164 -16.90 -2.13 2.25
CA ARG A 164 -18.23 -1.89 2.85
C ARG A 164 -18.42 -2.57 4.20
N GLU A 165 -17.83 -3.76 4.35
CA GLU A 165 -17.91 -4.58 5.56
C GLU A 165 -16.48 -4.93 5.99
N PRO A 166 -15.85 -4.15 6.88
CA PRO A 166 -14.50 -4.40 7.33
C PRO A 166 -14.33 -5.79 7.95
N ASP A 167 -13.28 -6.53 7.56
CA ASP A 167 -12.91 -7.77 8.22
C ASP A 167 -12.40 -7.44 9.65
N PRO A 168 -12.98 -8.04 10.72
CA PRO A 168 -12.50 -7.82 12.08
C PRO A 168 -11.02 -8.16 12.33
N GLU A 169 -10.41 -8.98 11.47
CA GLU A 169 -8.97 -9.27 11.52
C GLU A 169 -8.12 -8.21 10.79
N CYS A 170 -8.78 -7.26 10.09
CA CYS A 170 -8.19 -6.11 9.43
C CYS A 170 -8.73 -4.83 10.08
N ASP A 171 -8.34 -4.56 11.33
CA ASP A 171 -8.93 -3.58 12.25
C ASP A 171 -8.20 -2.22 12.28
N LEU A 172 -7.53 -1.84 11.17
CA LEU A 172 -6.92 -0.52 10.98
C LEU A 172 -7.86 0.43 10.22
N ASP A 173 -7.46 1.70 10.07
CA ASP A 173 -8.20 2.68 9.27
C ASP A 173 -7.87 2.50 7.77
N TYR A 174 -8.65 1.70 7.07
CA TYR A 174 -8.47 1.40 5.64
C TYR A 174 -9.14 2.38 4.70
N VAL A 175 -9.48 3.58 5.14
CA VAL A 175 -10.11 4.66 4.34
C VAL A 175 -11.25 4.11 3.48
N PRO A 176 -12.37 3.65 4.08
CA PRO A 176 -13.42 2.99 3.34
C PRO A 176 -14.20 3.96 2.43
N LEU A 177 -14.51 3.50 1.22
CA LEU A 177 -15.44 4.06 0.23
C LEU A 177 -15.04 5.42 -0.36
N GLU A 178 -14.70 6.42 0.46
CA GLU A 178 -14.49 7.80 0.01
C GLU A 178 -13.06 8.28 0.31
N ALA A 179 -12.52 9.09 -0.61
CA ALA A 179 -11.25 9.75 -0.41
C ALA A 179 -11.32 10.73 0.77
N ARG A 180 -10.19 10.96 1.41
CA ARG A 180 -10.11 11.81 2.60
C ARG A 180 -9.09 12.92 2.40
N GLU A 181 -9.48 14.17 2.56
CA GLU A 181 -8.53 15.28 2.63
C GLU A 181 -7.62 15.08 3.84
N ARG A 182 -6.34 14.99 3.58
CA ARG A 182 -5.30 14.86 4.61
C ARG A 182 -3.96 15.23 4.04
N ARG A 183 -3.34 16.25 4.59
CA ARG A 183 -1.95 16.56 4.29
C ARG A 183 -1.06 15.41 4.74
N SER A 184 -0.24 14.93 3.84
CA SER A 184 0.73 13.86 4.08
C SER A 184 2.06 14.30 3.49
N ASP A 185 3.13 14.22 4.27
CA ASP A 185 4.49 14.54 3.83
C ASP A 185 5.30 13.24 3.61
N VAL A 186 4.91 12.15 4.28
CA VAL A 186 5.59 10.85 4.20
C VAL A 186 4.59 9.74 3.88
N ALA A 187 4.76 9.11 2.75
CA ALA A 187 3.98 7.94 2.35
C ALA A 187 4.86 6.67 2.39
N LEU A 188 4.31 5.59 2.95
CA LEU A 188 4.85 4.25 2.86
C LEU A 188 4.07 3.46 1.81
N THR A 189 4.75 2.88 0.83
CA THR A 189 4.11 1.93 -0.10
C THR A 189 4.72 0.54 0.09
N VAL A 190 3.89 -0.49 0.08
CA VAL A 190 4.29 -1.90 0.21
C VAL A 190 3.70 -2.74 -0.93
N GLY A 191 4.48 -3.71 -1.43
CA GLY A 191 4.10 -4.52 -2.57
C GLY A 191 4.71 -5.91 -2.58
#